data_f0f58b509bfdae1ae880b98aeddd5d96
#
_entry.id   f0f58b509bfdae1ae880b98aeddd5d96
#
_cell.length_a   1.000
_cell.length_b   1.000
_cell.length_c   1.000
_cell.angle_alpha   90.00
_cell.angle_beta   90.00
_cell.angle_gamma   90.00
#
_symmetry.space_group_name_H-M   'P 1'
#
loop_
_entity.id
_entity.type
_entity.pdbx_description
1 polymer ?
#
loop_
_entity_poly.entity_id
_entity_poly.type
_entity_poly.pdbx_seq_one_letter_code
_entity_poly.pdbx_strand_id
1 'polypeptide(L)'
;MQQIAMVWLAYRLSGSAFVLGMVGFASQAPILLFGAFGGVVTDRLDRRRVLLATQALSMVQALLLAALAWKDAATPGHLVGLAFVLGCINALDVPARQAIAVQLVDDPDDLPNAIALNSFLMNTARFVGPALAGFVVAEVGEAVCFLLNAASYLAVLMALRA
;
A
#
# COMPACT_ATOMS: atom_id res chain seq x y z
N MET A 1 -5.35 -1.28 5.11
CA MET A 1 -6.13 -0.18 5.68
C MET A 1 -6.46 0.89 4.63
N GLN A 2 -5.50 1.54 3.97
CA GLN A 2 -5.70 2.64 3.01
C GLN A 2 -6.69 2.33 1.88
N GLN A 3 -6.59 1.16 1.24
CA GLN A 3 -7.46 0.79 0.12
C GLN A 3 -8.94 0.75 0.51
N ILE A 4 -9.25 0.28 1.72
CA ILE A 4 -10.63 0.24 2.24
C ILE A 4 -11.15 1.65 2.48
N ALA A 5 -10.35 2.51 3.13
CA ALA A 5 -10.73 3.91 3.34
C ALA A 5 -10.94 4.65 2.01
N MET A 6 -10.11 4.38 0.98
CA MET A 6 -10.29 4.94 -0.37
C MET A 6 -11.58 4.48 -1.04
N VAL A 7 -11.89 3.19 -0.98
CA VAL A 7 -13.12 2.62 -1.55
C VAL A 7 -14.35 3.19 -0.82
N TRP A 8 -14.30 3.27 0.51
CA TRP A 8 -15.37 3.86 1.30
C TRP A 8 -15.59 5.34 0.97
N LEU A 9 -14.50 6.12 0.92
CA LEU A 9 -14.56 7.55 0.56
C LEU A 9 -15.10 7.73 -0.87
N ALA A 10 -14.70 6.88 -1.81
CA ALA A 10 -15.20 6.90 -3.18
C ALA A 10 -16.71 6.63 -3.23
N TYR A 11 -17.21 5.68 -2.43
CA TYR A 11 -18.63 5.41 -2.31
C TYR A 11 -19.39 6.59 -1.72
N ARG A 12 -18.90 7.14 -0.60
CA ARG A 12 -19.52 8.29 0.07
C ARG A 12 -19.63 9.51 -0.84
N LEU A 13 -18.63 9.75 -1.70
CA LEU A 13 -18.58 10.92 -2.60
C LEU A 13 -19.42 10.73 -3.87
N SER A 14 -19.54 9.52 -4.37
CA SER A 14 -20.15 9.28 -5.70
C SER A 14 -21.48 8.51 -5.67
N GLY A 15 -21.69 7.70 -4.64
CA GLY A 15 -22.83 6.75 -4.60
C GLY A 15 -22.81 5.71 -5.73
N SER A 16 -21.71 5.62 -6.51
CA SER A 16 -21.60 4.85 -7.74
C SER A 16 -20.68 3.64 -7.60
N ALA A 17 -21.23 2.46 -7.86
CA ALA A 17 -20.45 1.22 -7.94
C ALA A 17 -19.40 1.26 -9.06
N PHE A 18 -19.64 2.01 -10.14
CA PHE A 18 -18.69 2.19 -11.21
C PHE A 18 -17.40 2.90 -10.73
N VAL A 19 -17.54 3.94 -9.91
CA VAL A 19 -16.38 4.66 -9.33
C VAL A 19 -15.59 3.75 -8.41
N LEU A 20 -16.24 2.90 -7.61
CA LEU A 20 -15.56 1.90 -6.78
C LEU A 20 -14.74 0.94 -7.65
N GLY A 21 -15.33 0.45 -8.74
CA GLY A 21 -14.64 -0.39 -9.71
C GLY A 21 -13.44 0.30 -10.34
N MET A 22 -13.57 1.59 -10.69
CA MET A 22 -12.47 2.40 -11.23
C MET A 22 -11.30 2.57 -10.24
N VAL A 23 -11.58 2.86 -8.96
CA VAL A 23 -10.55 2.96 -7.91
C VAL A 23 -9.84 1.61 -7.73
N GLY A 24 -10.61 0.51 -7.65
CA GLY A 24 -10.05 -0.84 -7.57
C GLY A 24 -9.19 -1.19 -8.78
N PHE A 25 -9.70 -0.95 -9.99
CA PHE A 25 -8.98 -1.19 -11.24
C PHE A 25 -7.70 -0.34 -11.32
N ALA A 26 -7.78 0.96 -11.04
CA ALA A 26 -6.66 1.88 -11.08
C ALA A 26 -5.52 1.46 -10.12
N SER A 27 -5.85 0.88 -8.96
CA SER A 27 -4.85 0.38 -8.01
C SER A 27 -4.15 -0.91 -8.46
N GLN A 28 -4.81 -1.73 -9.30
CA GLN A 28 -4.30 -3.03 -9.71
C GLN A 28 -3.72 -3.05 -11.14
N ALA A 29 -4.25 -2.22 -12.03
CA ALA A 29 -3.81 -2.16 -13.41
C ALA A 29 -2.29 -1.91 -13.57
N PRO A 30 -1.66 -0.97 -12.83
CA PRO A 30 -0.21 -0.77 -12.94
C PRO A 30 0.60 -1.98 -12.49
N ILE A 31 0.15 -2.71 -11.48
CA ILE A 31 0.82 -3.93 -11.00
C ILE A 31 0.79 -5.00 -12.10
N LEU A 32 -0.35 -5.14 -12.78
CA LEU A 32 -0.49 -6.09 -13.89
C LEU A 32 0.39 -5.71 -15.09
N LEU A 33 0.42 -4.42 -15.46
CA LEU A 33 1.14 -3.92 -16.63
C LEU A 33 2.65 -3.83 -16.39
N PHE A 34 3.07 -3.38 -15.21
CA PHE A 34 4.45 -3.05 -14.90
C PHE A 34 5.11 -4.00 -13.90
N GLY A 35 4.39 -4.96 -13.30
CA GLY A 35 4.93 -5.85 -12.29
C GLY A 35 6.10 -6.71 -12.80
N ALA A 36 6.02 -7.20 -14.05
CA ALA A 36 7.12 -7.95 -14.66
C ALA A 36 8.36 -7.05 -14.89
N PHE A 37 8.16 -5.82 -15.34
CA PHE A 37 9.25 -4.84 -15.49
C PHE A 37 9.80 -4.40 -14.14
N GLY A 38 8.92 -4.25 -13.14
CA GLY A 38 9.29 -3.94 -11.76
C GLY A 38 10.25 -4.95 -11.16
N GLY A 39 10.04 -6.25 -11.40
CA GLY A 39 10.95 -7.31 -11.03
C GLY A 39 12.35 -7.12 -11.64
N VAL A 40 12.43 -6.95 -12.96
CA VAL A 40 13.71 -6.73 -13.67
C VAL A 40 14.44 -5.48 -13.18
N VAL A 41 13.71 -4.40 -12.93
CA VAL A 41 14.29 -3.15 -12.42
C VAL A 41 14.82 -3.34 -10.99
N THR A 42 14.06 -4.03 -10.14
CA THR A 42 14.42 -4.30 -8.75
C THR A 42 15.66 -5.21 -8.65
N ASP A 43 15.83 -6.14 -9.60
CA ASP A 43 17.02 -7.01 -9.63
C ASP A 43 18.32 -6.26 -9.99
N ARG A 44 18.20 -5.14 -10.71
CA ARG A 44 19.34 -4.30 -11.13
C ARG A 44 19.68 -3.18 -10.14
N LEU A 45 18.75 -2.82 -9.27
CA LEU A 45 18.91 -1.74 -8.30
C LEU A 45 19.15 -2.29 -6.89
N ASP A 46 19.69 -1.44 -6.03
CA ASP A 46 19.77 -1.72 -4.60
C ASP A 46 18.33 -1.82 -4.03
N ARG A 47 17.94 -3.04 -3.66
CA ARG A 47 16.59 -3.37 -3.16
C ARG A 47 16.20 -2.54 -1.96
N ARG A 48 17.16 -2.22 -1.06
CA ARG A 48 16.94 -1.37 0.11
C ARG A 48 16.60 0.05 -0.32
N ARG A 49 17.28 0.59 -1.32
CA ARG A 49 17.00 1.94 -1.85
C ARG A 49 15.66 2.00 -2.56
N VAL A 50 15.32 0.97 -3.32
CA VAL A 50 13.99 0.87 -3.96
C VAL A 50 12.91 0.87 -2.90
N LEU A 51 13.02 0.06 -1.84
CA LEU A 51 12.04 0.04 -0.74
C LEU A 51 11.95 1.38 -0.01
N LEU A 52 13.08 2.03 0.28
CA LEU A 52 13.05 3.35 0.90
C LEU A 52 12.30 4.38 0.03
N ALA A 53 12.53 4.36 -1.28
CA ALA A 53 11.85 5.26 -2.21
C ALA A 53 10.35 4.95 -2.31
N THR A 54 9.96 3.68 -2.47
CA THR A 54 8.55 3.28 -2.58
C THR A 54 7.77 3.56 -1.29
N GLN A 55 8.37 3.33 -0.13
CA GLN A 55 7.75 3.64 1.17
C GLN A 55 7.59 5.16 1.38
N ALA A 56 8.59 5.97 1.00
CA ALA A 56 8.51 7.42 1.06
C ALA A 56 7.41 7.95 0.12
N LEU A 57 7.34 7.46 -1.12
CA LEU A 57 6.29 7.83 -2.07
C LEU A 57 4.89 7.41 -1.59
N SER A 58 4.76 6.20 -1.00
CA SER A 58 3.51 5.73 -0.42
C SER A 58 3.08 6.58 0.77
N MET A 59 4.02 7.02 1.60
CA MET A 59 3.75 7.94 2.70
C MET A 59 3.23 9.29 2.19
N VAL A 60 3.90 9.88 1.19
CA VAL A 60 3.45 11.14 0.59
C VAL A 60 2.06 11.00 -0.01
N GLN A 61 1.79 9.91 -0.73
CA GLN A 61 0.48 9.63 -1.31
C GLN A 61 -0.60 9.47 -0.23
N ALA A 62 -0.30 8.80 0.91
CA ALA A 62 -1.22 8.66 2.02
C ALA A 62 -1.50 10.02 2.72
N LEU A 63 -0.49 10.87 2.86
CA LEU A 63 -0.64 12.23 3.39
C LEU A 63 -1.48 13.11 2.47
N LEU A 64 -1.33 13.00 1.15
CA LEU A 64 -2.18 13.70 0.18
C LEU A 64 -3.65 13.28 0.31
N LEU A 65 -3.92 11.97 0.44
CA LEU A 65 -5.27 11.47 0.70
C LEU A 65 -5.83 12.01 2.02
N ALA A 66 -5.03 12.00 3.08
CA ALA A 66 -5.43 12.55 4.38
C ALA A 66 -5.79 14.04 4.27
N ALA A 67 -4.95 14.83 3.59
CA ALA A 67 -5.18 16.26 3.40
C ALA A 67 -6.44 16.55 2.58
N LEU A 68 -6.67 15.79 1.50
CA LEU A 68 -7.87 15.92 0.67
C LEU A 68 -9.14 15.53 1.43
N ALA A 69 -9.08 14.44 2.21
CA ALA A 69 -10.21 14.02 3.04
C ALA A 69 -10.50 15.00 4.18
N TRP A 70 -9.45 15.55 4.82
CA TRP A 70 -9.59 16.52 5.92
C TRP A 70 -10.23 17.84 5.48
N LYS A 71 -9.91 18.28 4.26
CA LYS A 71 -10.43 19.54 3.69
C LYS A 71 -11.76 19.36 2.95
N ASP A 72 -12.35 18.18 2.96
CA ASP A 72 -13.51 17.79 2.12
C ASP A 72 -13.34 18.18 0.63
N ALA A 73 -12.08 18.25 0.18
CA ALA A 73 -11.70 18.58 -1.20
C ALA A 73 -11.49 17.33 -2.09
N ALA A 74 -11.71 16.14 -1.55
CA ALA A 74 -11.57 14.90 -2.27
C ALA A 74 -12.65 14.78 -3.37
N THR A 75 -12.23 14.42 -4.57
CA THR A 75 -13.13 14.09 -5.68
C THR A 75 -12.89 12.65 -6.14
N PRO A 76 -13.86 11.99 -6.78
CA PRO A 76 -13.66 10.67 -7.35
C PRO A 76 -12.42 10.59 -8.27
N GLY A 77 -12.17 11.64 -9.06
CA GLY A 77 -11.00 11.73 -9.93
C GLY A 77 -9.68 11.75 -9.15
N HIS A 78 -9.61 12.47 -8.02
CA HIS A 78 -8.43 12.44 -7.14
C HIS A 78 -8.17 11.03 -6.59
N LEU A 79 -9.22 10.32 -6.19
CA LEU A 79 -9.10 8.97 -5.65
C LEU A 79 -8.61 7.97 -6.70
N VAL A 80 -9.15 8.03 -7.93
CA VAL A 80 -8.71 7.18 -9.04
C VAL A 80 -7.24 7.47 -9.40
N GLY A 81 -6.87 8.76 -9.49
CA GLY A 81 -5.48 9.17 -9.78
C GLY A 81 -4.49 8.71 -8.72
N LEU A 82 -4.81 8.91 -7.43
CA LEU A 82 -3.96 8.48 -6.31
C LEU A 82 -3.95 6.96 -6.14
N ALA A 83 -5.03 6.25 -6.50
CA ALA A 83 -5.05 4.79 -6.57
C ALA A 83 -4.09 4.27 -7.66
N PHE A 84 -4.09 4.90 -8.83
CA PHE A 84 -3.17 4.56 -9.92
C PHE A 84 -1.70 4.80 -9.52
N VAL A 85 -1.40 5.94 -8.90
CA VAL A 85 -0.05 6.22 -8.37
C VAL A 85 0.39 5.16 -7.37
N LEU A 86 -0.50 4.78 -6.44
CA LEU A 86 -0.20 3.71 -5.48
C LEU A 86 0.05 2.37 -6.19
N GLY A 87 -0.72 2.06 -7.24
CA GLY A 87 -0.52 0.87 -8.06
C GLY A 87 0.87 0.85 -8.73
N CYS A 88 1.32 1.98 -9.28
CA CYS A 88 2.67 2.13 -9.84
C CYS A 88 3.76 1.92 -8.79
N ILE A 89 3.59 2.48 -7.58
CA ILE A 89 4.52 2.29 -6.48
C ILE A 89 4.58 0.80 -6.08
N ASN A 90 3.42 0.15 -5.95
CA ASN A 90 3.33 -1.26 -5.58
C ASN A 90 3.92 -2.20 -6.63
N ALA A 91 3.91 -1.84 -7.90
CA ALA A 91 4.55 -2.62 -8.97
C ALA A 91 6.07 -2.76 -8.76
N LEU A 92 6.71 -1.82 -8.05
CA LEU A 92 8.12 -1.89 -7.65
C LEU A 92 8.30 -2.39 -6.21
N ASP A 93 7.42 -1.99 -5.29
CA ASP A 93 7.51 -2.32 -3.86
C ASP A 93 7.36 -3.83 -3.61
N VAL A 94 6.38 -4.47 -4.26
CA VAL A 94 6.08 -5.89 -4.03
C VAL A 94 7.27 -6.80 -4.37
N PRO A 95 7.88 -6.73 -5.58
CA PRO A 95 9.03 -7.56 -5.90
C PRO A 95 10.26 -7.23 -5.05
N ALA A 96 10.50 -5.94 -4.74
CA ALA A 96 11.60 -5.52 -3.89
C ALA A 96 11.49 -6.11 -2.48
N ARG A 97 10.30 -6.08 -1.90
CA ARG A 97 10.03 -6.63 -0.55
C ARG A 97 10.19 -8.14 -0.51
N GLN A 98 9.70 -8.84 -1.53
CA GLN A 98 9.86 -10.30 -1.63
C GLN A 98 11.33 -10.70 -1.76
N ALA A 99 12.10 -9.96 -2.56
CA ALA A 99 13.52 -10.21 -2.75
C ALA A 99 14.35 -9.99 -1.48
N ILE A 100 14.03 -8.98 -0.66
CA ILE A 100 14.70 -8.74 0.63
C ILE A 100 14.33 -9.84 1.65
N ALA A 101 13.07 -10.27 1.70
CA ALA A 101 12.64 -11.30 2.65
C ALA A 101 13.43 -12.60 2.50
N VAL A 102 13.80 -12.97 1.26
CA VAL A 102 14.64 -14.13 0.99
C VAL A 102 16.10 -13.90 1.41
N GLN A 103 16.61 -12.68 1.30
CA GLN A 103 18.01 -12.33 1.65
C GLN A 103 18.26 -12.24 3.16
N LEU A 104 17.22 -12.07 3.97
CA LEU A 104 17.32 -11.98 5.43
C LEU A 104 17.45 -13.35 6.12
N VAL A 105 17.41 -14.43 5.36
CA VAL A 105 17.55 -15.78 5.89
C VAL A 105 18.98 -16.24 5.62
N ASP A 106 19.77 -16.36 6.68
CA ASP A 106 21.18 -16.76 6.60
C ASP A 106 21.36 -18.26 6.33
N ASP A 107 20.46 -19.11 6.87
CA ASP A 107 20.50 -20.54 6.69
C ASP A 107 19.44 -20.99 5.67
N PRO A 108 19.85 -21.68 4.57
CA PRO A 108 18.92 -22.22 3.59
C PRO A 108 17.86 -23.17 4.18
N ASP A 109 18.17 -23.87 5.27
CA ASP A 109 17.24 -24.79 5.94
C ASP A 109 16.10 -24.04 6.66
N ASP A 110 16.30 -22.78 7.04
CA ASP A 110 15.28 -21.92 7.65
C ASP A 110 14.37 -21.22 6.62
N LEU A 111 14.72 -21.25 5.34
CA LEU A 111 13.97 -20.57 4.27
C LEU A 111 12.48 -20.99 4.19
N PRO A 112 12.11 -22.28 4.26
CA PRO A 112 10.71 -22.69 4.26
C PRO A 112 9.92 -22.12 5.44
N ASN A 113 10.54 -22.07 6.62
CA ASN A 113 9.93 -21.53 7.84
C ASN A 113 9.74 -20.01 7.76
N ALA A 114 10.73 -19.29 7.26
CA ALA A 114 10.64 -17.85 7.02
C ALA A 114 9.54 -17.50 6.00
N ILE A 115 9.41 -18.26 4.91
CA ILE A 115 8.34 -18.09 3.92
C ILE A 115 6.97 -18.36 4.54
N ALA A 116 6.85 -19.43 5.35
CA ALA A 116 5.60 -19.78 6.03
C ALA A 116 5.17 -18.66 7.01
N LEU A 117 6.12 -18.13 7.82
CA LEU A 117 5.87 -17.05 8.77
C LEU A 117 5.47 -15.76 8.04
N ASN A 118 6.19 -15.39 6.98
CA ASN A 118 5.85 -14.23 6.17
C ASN A 118 4.45 -14.35 5.55
N SER A 119 4.11 -15.54 5.03
CA SER A 119 2.79 -15.81 4.47
C SER A 119 1.69 -15.74 5.53
N PHE A 120 1.94 -16.27 6.73
CA PHE A 120 1.04 -16.17 7.87
C PHE A 120 0.78 -14.70 8.26
N LEU A 121 1.83 -13.90 8.42
CA LEU A 121 1.74 -12.47 8.73
C LEU A 121 0.97 -11.70 7.66
N MET A 122 1.25 -11.95 6.38
CA MET A 122 0.56 -11.32 5.26
C MET A 122 -0.94 -11.67 5.23
N ASN A 123 -1.28 -12.94 5.44
CA ASN A 123 -2.68 -13.36 5.45
C ASN A 123 -3.42 -12.82 6.68
N THR A 124 -2.80 -12.85 7.85
CA THR A 124 -3.36 -12.24 9.07
C THR A 124 -3.63 -10.74 8.85
N ALA A 125 -2.66 -10.02 8.27
CA ALA A 125 -2.83 -8.60 7.97
C ALA A 125 -3.95 -8.33 6.95
N ARG A 126 -4.21 -9.26 6.01
CA ARG A 126 -5.32 -9.15 5.05
C ARG A 126 -6.70 -9.33 5.70
N PHE A 127 -6.81 -10.10 6.78
CA PHE A 127 -8.05 -10.23 7.54
C PHE A 127 -8.24 -9.13 8.57
N VAL A 128 -7.21 -8.88 9.38
CA VAL A 128 -7.26 -7.91 10.48
C VAL A 128 -7.27 -6.46 9.95
N GLY A 129 -6.50 -6.20 8.88
CA GLY A 129 -6.38 -4.86 8.30
C GLY A 129 -7.70 -4.24 7.87
N PRO A 130 -8.55 -4.94 7.10
CA PRO A 130 -9.89 -4.46 6.74
C PRO A 130 -10.81 -4.20 7.93
N ALA A 131 -10.83 -5.10 8.92
CA ALA A 131 -11.66 -4.94 10.11
C ALA A 131 -11.25 -3.69 10.90
N LEU A 132 -9.95 -3.49 11.15
CA LEU A 132 -9.43 -2.29 11.81
C LEU A 132 -9.70 -1.02 10.99
N ALA A 133 -9.53 -1.09 9.67
CA ALA A 133 -9.80 0.06 8.80
C ALA A 133 -11.27 0.46 8.83
N GLY A 134 -12.18 -0.52 8.78
CA GLY A 134 -13.63 -0.27 8.88
C GLY A 134 -14.02 0.38 10.21
N PHE A 135 -13.46 -0.15 11.32
CA PHE A 135 -13.67 0.42 12.65
C PHE A 135 -13.17 1.87 12.74
N VAL A 136 -11.92 2.12 12.32
CA VAL A 136 -11.32 3.46 12.35
C VAL A 136 -12.11 4.44 11.48
N VAL A 137 -12.51 4.02 10.27
CA VAL A 137 -13.30 4.88 9.38
C VAL A 137 -14.67 5.21 9.99
N ALA A 138 -15.31 4.24 10.65
CA ALA A 138 -16.62 4.45 11.28
C ALA A 138 -16.57 5.41 12.47
N GLU A 139 -15.53 5.31 13.31
CA GLU A 139 -15.43 6.07 14.56
C GLU A 139 -14.79 7.46 14.38
N VAL A 140 -13.74 7.56 13.55
CA VAL A 140 -12.91 8.77 13.47
C VAL A 140 -12.72 9.29 12.03
N GLY A 141 -13.30 8.64 11.05
CA GLY A 141 -13.32 9.07 9.66
C GLY A 141 -12.10 8.62 8.84
N GLU A 142 -12.22 8.84 7.53
CA GLU A 142 -11.25 8.38 6.54
C GLU A 142 -9.90 9.12 6.63
N ALA A 143 -9.93 10.42 6.96
CA ALA A 143 -8.71 11.23 7.08
C ALA A 143 -7.75 10.67 8.13
N VAL A 144 -8.28 10.27 9.29
CA VAL A 144 -7.48 9.65 10.36
C VAL A 144 -6.94 8.29 9.92
N CYS A 145 -7.74 7.49 9.20
CA CYS A 145 -7.28 6.21 8.65
C CYS A 145 -6.08 6.40 7.70
N PHE A 146 -6.10 7.43 6.85
CA PHE A 146 -4.98 7.76 5.97
C PHE A 146 -3.76 8.26 6.74
N LEU A 147 -3.93 9.05 7.81
CA LEU A 147 -2.84 9.50 8.68
C LEU A 147 -2.18 8.32 9.42
N LEU A 148 -2.96 7.40 9.98
CA LEU A 148 -2.44 6.18 10.61
C LEU A 148 -1.64 5.33 9.61
N ASN A 149 -2.12 5.24 8.38
CA ASN A 149 -1.39 4.54 7.32
C ASN A 149 -0.09 5.27 6.95
N ALA A 150 -0.08 6.60 6.88
CA ALA A 150 1.14 7.38 6.67
C ALA A 150 2.15 7.19 7.82
N ALA A 151 1.69 7.17 9.07
CA ALA A 151 2.52 6.89 10.23
C ALA A 151 3.14 5.49 10.19
N SER A 152 2.39 4.48 9.69
CA SER A 152 2.94 3.14 9.52
C SER A 152 4.08 3.09 8.49
N TYR A 153 4.01 3.86 7.42
CA TYR A 153 5.12 3.99 6.46
C TYR A 153 6.35 4.64 7.10
N LEU A 154 6.15 5.64 7.97
CA LEU A 154 7.26 6.26 8.71
C LEU A 154 7.99 5.25 9.60
N ALA A 155 7.25 4.40 10.32
CA ALA A 155 7.83 3.34 11.13
C ALA A 155 8.67 2.36 10.28
N VAL A 156 8.19 1.97 9.10
CA VAL A 156 8.94 1.11 8.16
C VAL A 156 10.20 1.82 7.66
N LEU A 157 10.11 3.11 7.31
CA LEU A 157 11.27 3.90 6.87
C LEU A 157 12.35 4.00 7.95
N MET A 158 11.96 4.17 9.22
CA MET A 158 12.91 4.18 10.34
C MET A 158 13.56 2.80 10.51
N ALA A 159 12.79 1.73 10.46
CA ALA A 159 13.32 0.36 10.56
C ALA A 159 14.28 -0.01 9.40
N LEU A 160 14.00 0.48 8.18
CA LEU A 160 14.88 0.24 7.03
C LEU A 160 16.18 1.06 7.09
N ARG A 161 16.24 2.14 7.88
CA ARG A 161 17.44 2.97 8.03
C ARG A 161 18.36 2.49 9.17
N ALA A 162 17.76 1.86 10.20
CA ALA A 162 18.49 1.24 11.29
C ALA A 162 19.29 0.03 10.85
#